data_8fea7083a73824ce38f7fcbb9dd04d14
#
_entry.id   8fea7083a73824ce38f7fcbb9dd04d14
#
_cell.length_a   1.000
_cell.length_b   1.000
_cell.length_c   1.000
_cell.angle_alpha   90.00
_cell.angle_beta   90.00
_cell.angle_gamma   90.00
#
_symmetry.space_group_name_H-M   'P 1'
#
loop_
_entity.id
_entity.type
_entity.pdbx_description
1 polymer ?
#
loop_
_entity_poly.entity_id
_entity_poly.type
_entity_poly.pdbx_seq_one_letter_code
_entity_poly.pdbx_strand_id
1 'polypeptide(L)'
;MSGEKTWQDYGREWLDTLVVAISVAMAFRAYFYEPFNIPTGSMQETLWGYHTVAGVEKGAWDKFPLSIAKWLWSGERVVDYRAPASGTVRARNRGDGFADIAVGTSTKTFKLPVDAAGPLVGRYFREGETLWRGSVITGDFIFVNRWSWNFRKPHADEVMIFSTTGIDRLPQGTHYIKRMKATPGETYVLEHPVEGGPTEVTMGEDEYFACGDNFNNSFDSRYWGSVPGSRLRGLGSVVFWPFTGWRIIR
;
A
#
# COMPACT_ATOMS: atom_id res chain seq x y z
N MET A 1 -28.85 -42.91 25.57
CA MET A 1 -29.51 -41.65 25.98
C MET A 1 -28.56 -40.53 25.59
N SER A 2 -28.77 -39.87 24.45
CA SER A 2 -28.02 -38.65 24.06
C SER A 2 -28.60 -37.50 24.87
N GLY A 3 -27.84 -37.04 25.87
CA GLY A 3 -28.23 -35.84 26.61
C GLY A 3 -28.37 -34.65 25.65
N GLU A 4 -29.44 -33.86 25.79
CA GLU A 4 -29.59 -32.60 25.06
C GLU A 4 -28.44 -31.69 25.40
N LYS A 5 -27.76 -31.18 24.35
CA LYS A 5 -26.68 -30.19 24.52
C LYS A 5 -27.23 -28.93 25.16
N THR A 6 -26.53 -28.44 26.18
CA THR A 6 -26.86 -27.17 26.83
C THR A 6 -26.30 -25.98 26.00
N TRP A 7 -26.80 -24.76 26.24
CA TRP A 7 -26.27 -23.55 25.62
C TRP A 7 -24.76 -23.35 25.90
N GLN A 8 -24.30 -23.86 27.05
CA GLN A 8 -22.87 -23.82 27.41
C GLN A 8 -22.04 -24.74 26.52
N ASP A 9 -22.57 -25.91 26.14
CA ASP A 9 -21.91 -26.87 25.25
C ASP A 9 -21.81 -26.29 23.84
N TYR A 10 -22.86 -25.65 23.33
CA TYR A 10 -22.82 -24.92 22.04
C TYR A 10 -21.82 -23.78 22.08
N GLY A 11 -21.81 -22.97 23.14
CA GLY A 11 -20.86 -21.85 23.30
C GLY A 11 -19.41 -22.33 23.28
N ARG A 12 -19.12 -23.47 23.95
CA ARG A 12 -17.80 -24.07 23.99
C ARG A 12 -17.37 -24.59 22.59
N GLU A 13 -18.25 -25.32 21.91
CA GLU A 13 -18.00 -25.81 20.54
C GLU A 13 -17.70 -24.69 19.56
N TRP A 14 -18.46 -23.59 19.63
CA TRP A 14 -18.20 -22.39 18.81
C TRP A 14 -16.85 -21.75 19.15
N LEU A 15 -16.51 -21.64 20.43
CA LEU A 15 -15.24 -21.08 20.87
C LEU A 15 -14.06 -21.95 20.39
N ASP A 16 -14.13 -23.26 20.55
CA ASP A 16 -13.11 -24.20 20.10
C ASP A 16 -12.93 -24.12 18.58
N THR A 17 -14.03 -24.09 17.83
CA THR A 17 -13.99 -23.90 16.36
C THR A 17 -13.33 -22.59 15.97
N LEU A 18 -13.67 -21.48 16.66
CA LEU A 18 -13.09 -20.18 16.40
C LEU A 18 -11.58 -20.15 16.69
N VAL A 19 -11.16 -20.73 17.80
CA VAL A 19 -9.73 -20.83 18.18
C VAL A 19 -8.94 -21.61 17.13
N VAL A 20 -9.45 -22.76 16.70
CA VAL A 20 -8.81 -23.56 15.65
C VAL A 20 -8.75 -22.79 14.33
N ALA A 21 -9.87 -22.19 13.90
CA ALA A 21 -9.92 -21.42 12.65
C ALA A 21 -8.94 -20.23 12.66
N ILE A 22 -8.88 -19.47 13.75
CA ILE A 22 -7.93 -18.36 13.90
C ILE A 22 -6.49 -18.87 13.88
N SER A 23 -6.20 -19.96 14.61
CA SER A 23 -4.86 -20.54 14.66
C SER A 23 -4.38 -21.00 13.28
N VAL A 24 -5.24 -21.68 12.52
CA VAL A 24 -4.95 -22.10 11.13
C VAL A 24 -4.76 -20.89 10.22
N ALA A 25 -5.63 -19.88 10.32
CA ALA A 25 -5.52 -18.66 9.52
C ALA A 25 -4.21 -17.89 9.83
N MET A 26 -3.82 -17.80 11.10
CA MET A 26 -2.57 -17.16 11.52
C MET A 26 -1.35 -17.95 11.03
N ALA A 27 -1.37 -19.27 11.11
CA ALA A 27 -0.32 -20.13 10.58
C ALA A 27 -0.21 -19.97 9.05
N PHE A 28 -1.35 -19.99 8.35
CA PHE A 28 -1.36 -19.78 6.90
C PHE A 28 -0.78 -18.42 6.52
N ARG A 29 -1.19 -17.34 7.22
CA ARG A 29 -0.63 -15.99 7.03
C ARG A 29 0.88 -15.95 7.30
N ALA A 30 1.35 -16.62 8.36
CA ALA A 30 2.76 -16.56 8.75
C ALA A 30 3.69 -17.26 7.75
N TYR A 31 3.24 -18.36 7.13
CA TYR A 31 4.08 -19.22 6.32
C TYR A 31 3.84 -19.13 4.82
N PHE A 32 2.62 -18.82 4.37
CA PHE A 32 2.26 -18.93 2.95
C PHE A 32 1.98 -17.57 2.30
N TYR A 33 0.98 -16.82 2.80
CA TYR A 33 0.54 -15.60 2.18
C TYR A 33 0.30 -14.49 3.21
N GLU A 34 0.94 -13.37 3.00
CA GLU A 34 0.78 -12.19 3.84
C GLU A 34 0.10 -11.07 3.05
N PRO A 35 -1.00 -10.46 3.59
CA PRO A 35 -1.63 -9.32 2.94
C PRO A 35 -0.83 -8.05 3.16
N PHE A 36 -0.60 -7.29 2.09
CA PHE A 36 0.04 -5.99 2.10
C PHE A 36 -0.83 -4.95 1.40
N ASN A 37 -0.79 -3.72 1.89
CA ASN A 37 -1.40 -2.56 1.26
C ASN A 37 -0.34 -1.76 0.51
N ILE A 38 -0.70 -1.24 -0.65
CA ILE A 38 0.16 -0.38 -1.48
C ILE A 38 -0.19 1.08 -1.20
N PRO A 39 0.66 1.83 -0.46
CA PRO A 39 0.32 3.20 -0.08
C PRO A 39 0.70 4.25 -1.13
N THR A 40 1.68 3.97 -1.99
CA THR A 40 2.28 4.95 -2.90
C THR A 40 2.21 4.52 -4.36
N GLY A 41 2.33 5.48 -5.28
CA GLY A 41 2.28 5.25 -6.71
C GLY A 41 3.61 4.82 -7.36
N SER A 42 4.62 4.39 -6.58
CA SER A 42 5.95 4.05 -7.14
C SER A 42 5.95 2.80 -8.03
N MET A 43 4.91 1.98 -7.96
CA MET A 43 4.72 0.77 -8.77
C MET A 43 3.61 0.91 -9.83
N GLN A 44 3.14 2.14 -10.08
CA GLN A 44 2.23 2.41 -11.20
C GLN A 44 2.98 2.14 -12.52
N GLU A 45 2.37 1.48 -13.48
CA GLU A 45 0.94 1.10 -13.59
C GLU A 45 0.61 -0.29 -13.05
N THR A 46 1.60 -1.07 -12.63
CA THR A 46 1.39 -2.45 -12.15
C THR A 46 0.57 -2.50 -10.87
N LEU A 47 0.89 -1.63 -9.90
CA LEU A 47 0.19 -1.54 -8.61
C LEU A 47 -0.14 -0.08 -8.31
N TRP A 48 -1.38 0.14 -7.90
CA TRP A 48 -1.87 1.47 -7.59
C TRP A 48 -1.81 1.74 -6.09
N GLY A 49 -1.18 2.85 -5.72
CA GLY A 49 -1.29 3.40 -4.38
C GLY A 49 -2.61 4.15 -4.17
N TYR A 50 -2.77 4.75 -2.99
CA TYR A 50 -3.86 5.69 -2.76
C TYR A 50 -3.79 6.82 -3.79
N HIS A 51 -4.91 7.10 -4.43
CA HIS A 51 -5.01 8.18 -5.40
C HIS A 51 -6.37 8.86 -5.33
N THR A 52 -6.49 10.00 -5.99
CA THR A 52 -7.70 10.82 -5.93
C THR A 52 -8.16 11.24 -7.31
N VAL A 53 -9.48 11.42 -7.44
CA VAL A 53 -10.10 12.05 -8.61
C VAL A 53 -10.89 13.26 -8.12
N ALA A 54 -10.42 14.47 -8.43
CA ALA A 54 -11.06 15.70 -8.03
C ALA A 54 -12.35 15.97 -8.80
N GLY A 55 -13.28 16.72 -8.20
CA GLY A 55 -14.51 17.18 -8.86
C GLY A 55 -15.64 16.16 -8.90
N VAL A 56 -15.48 14.98 -8.30
CA VAL A 56 -16.55 13.97 -8.24
C VAL A 56 -17.60 14.38 -7.21
N GLU A 57 -18.86 14.40 -7.63
CA GLU A 57 -19.99 14.68 -6.74
C GLU A 57 -20.59 13.40 -6.15
N LYS A 58 -21.17 13.52 -4.95
CA LYS A 58 -21.84 12.39 -4.29
C LYS A 58 -23.11 11.98 -5.04
N GLY A 59 -23.12 10.75 -5.51
CA GLY A 59 -24.28 10.10 -6.09
C GLY A 59 -25.13 9.34 -5.05
N ALA A 60 -26.12 8.57 -5.53
CA ALA A 60 -26.95 7.74 -4.67
C ALA A 60 -26.14 6.64 -3.95
N TRP A 61 -25.15 6.07 -4.63
CA TRP A 61 -24.24 5.03 -4.10
C TRP A 61 -23.25 5.53 -3.06
N ASP A 62 -23.11 6.85 -2.89
CA ASP A 62 -22.23 7.46 -1.89
C ASP A 62 -22.95 7.81 -0.59
N LYS A 63 -24.25 7.45 -0.48
CA LYS A 63 -25.07 7.62 0.73
C LYS A 63 -25.12 6.30 1.50
N PHE A 64 -25.18 6.41 2.85
CA PHE A 64 -25.40 5.26 3.73
C PHE A 64 -26.75 4.58 3.43
N PRO A 65 -26.86 3.24 3.39
CA PRO A 65 -25.80 2.24 3.60
C PRO A 65 -25.03 1.85 2.32
N LEU A 66 -25.48 2.31 1.12
CA LEU A 66 -24.90 1.91 -0.19
C LEU A 66 -23.42 2.28 -0.32
N SER A 67 -23.00 3.36 0.34
CA SER A 67 -21.58 3.77 0.35
C SER A 67 -20.63 2.72 0.93
N ILE A 68 -21.11 1.89 1.86
CA ILE A 68 -20.33 0.78 2.41
C ILE A 68 -20.15 -0.30 1.34
N ALA A 69 -21.23 -0.67 0.64
CA ALA A 69 -21.18 -1.67 -0.42
C ALA A 69 -20.28 -1.19 -1.59
N LYS A 70 -20.39 0.08 -1.99
CA LYS A 70 -19.51 0.70 -2.99
C LYS A 70 -18.06 0.61 -2.57
N TRP A 71 -17.73 1.01 -1.33
CA TRP A 71 -16.37 0.97 -0.82
C TRP A 71 -15.82 -0.46 -0.74
N LEU A 72 -16.61 -1.42 -0.25
CA LEU A 72 -16.19 -2.82 -0.20
C LEU A 72 -15.89 -3.39 -1.60
N TRP A 73 -16.63 -2.95 -2.62
CA TRP A 73 -16.45 -3.41 -4.00
C TRP A 73 -15.30 -2.73 -4.73
N SER A 74 -15.27 -1.39 -4.69
CA SER A 74 -14.37 -0.57 -5.51
C SER A 74 -13.24 0.12 -4.74
N GLY A 75 -13.24 0.06 -3.41
CA GLY A 75 -12.30 0.83 -2.59
C GLY A 75 -12.51 2.35 -2.65
N GLU A 76 -13.55 2.81 -3.34
CA GLU A 76 -13.81 4.22 -3.61
C GLU A 76 -14.70 4.86 -2.55
N ARG A 77 -14.33 6.07 -2.12
CA ARG A 77 -15.12 6.92 -1.22
C ARG A 77 -15.17 8.34 -1.76
N VAL A 78 -16.34 8.87 -2.02
CA VAL A 78 -16.52 10.28 -2.37
C VAL A 78 -16.62 11.13 -1.11
N VAL A 79 -15.77 12.14 -0.99
CA VAL A 79 -15.71 13.06 0.15
C VAL A 79 -15.90 14.51 -0.31
N ASP A 80 -16.50 15.32 0.56
CA ASP A 80 -16.64 16.77 0.41
C ASP A 80 -16.22 17.40 1.73
N TYR A 81 -15.00 17.92 1.75
CA TYR A 81 -14.42 18.57 2.92
C TYR A 81 -14.56 20.07 2.81
N ARG A 82 -15.14 20.68 3.87
CA ARG A 82 -15.30 22.12 3.98
C ARG A 82 -14.44 22.67 5.10
N ALA A 83 -13.96 23.88 4.92
CA ALA A 83 -13.13 24.57 5.90
C ALA A 83 -13.91 24.75 7.20
N PRO A 84 -13.42 24.22 8.34
CA PRO A 84 -14.11 24.33 9.64
C PRO A 84 -13.90 25.68 10.31
N ALA A 85 -12.98 26.49 9.80
CA ALA A 85 -12.67 27.85 10.21
C ALA A 85 -11.94 28.58 9.07
N SER A 86 -11.95 29.90 9.10
CA SER A 86 -11.14 30.70 8.18
C SER A 86 -9.66 30.60 8.53
N GLY A 87 -8.79 30.48 7.52
CA GLY A 87 -7.35 30.43 7.75
C GLY A 87 -6.57 29.70 6.66
N THR A 88 -5.26 29.63 6.87
CA THR A 88 -4.33 28.97 5.96
C THR A 88 -4.27 27.47 6.25
N VAL A 89 -4.22 26.67 5.19
CA VAL A 89 -4.11 25.21 5.26
C VAL A 89 -2.71 24.79 5.69
N ARG A 90 -2.64 23.92 6.66
CA ARG A 90 -1.42 23.22 7.11
C ARG A 90 -1.61 21.72 6.91
N ALA A 91 -0.57 21.02 6.47
CA ALA A 91 -0.58 19.59 6.31
C ALA A 91 0.54 18.95 7.12
N ARG A 92 0.24 17.79 7.71
CA ARG A 92 1.20 16.92 8.37
C ARG A 92 1.23 15.58 7.65
N ASN A 93 2.35 15.25 7.01
CA ASN A 93 2.53 13.95 6.37
C ASN A 93 2.58 12.84 7.44
N ARG A 94 1.83 11.77 7.22
CA ARG A 94 1.74 10.61 8.13
C ARG A 94 2.73 9.50 7.79
N GLY A 95 3.32 9.53 6.60
CA GLY A 95 4.20 8.46 6.11
C GLY A 95 3.46 7.23 5.55
N ASP A 96 2.13 7.18 5.64
CA ASP A 96 1.26 6.10 5.14
C ASP A 96 0.60 6.44 3.78
N GLY A 97 1.16 7.39 3.04
CA GLY A 97 0.56 7.91 1.79
C GLY A 97 -0.52 8.98 2.00
N PHE A 98 -0.83 9.32 3.26
CA PHE A 98 -1.79 10.34 3.63
C PHE A 98 -1.16 11.52 4.37
N ALA A 99 -1.87 12.64 4.32
CA ALA A 99 -1.60 13.81 5.15
C ALA A 99 -2.86 14.19 5.95
N ASP A 100 -2.66 14.63 7.19
CA ASP A 100 -3.69 15.29 7.99
C ASP A 100 -3.67 16.79 7.66
N ILE A 101 -4.82 17.30 7.20
CA ILE A 101 -5.00 18.71 6.83
C ILE A 101 -5.75 19.42 7.94
N ALA A 102 -5.25 20.57 8.39
CA ALA A 102 -5.89 21.49 9.31
C ALA A 102 -5.99 22.89 8.70
N VAL A 103 -7.03 23.65 9.07
CA VAL A 103 -7.26 25.02 8.58
C VAL A 103 -7.25 26.00 9.76
N GLY A 104 -6.41 27.03 9.65
CA GLY A 104 -6.31 28.08 10.65
C GLY A 104 -6.00 27.53 12.05
N THR A 105 -6.83 27.91 13.04
CA THR A 105 -6.71 27.48 14.44
C THR A 105 -7.59 26.28 14.77
N SER A 106 -8.28 25.70 13.77
CA SER A 106 -9.17 24.55 14.00
C SER A 106 -8.39 23.32 14.45
N THR A 107 -8.93 22.60 15.42
CA THR A 107 -8.44 21.28 15.86
C THR A 107 -8.96 20.15 14.99
N LYS A 108 -9.98 20.43 14.15
CA LYS A 108 -10.52 19.44 13.22
C LYS A 108 -9.54 19.20 12.07
N THR A 109 -9.18 17.96 11.86
CA THR A 109 -8.31 17.52 10.76
C THR A 109 -9.07 16.66 9.76
N PHE A 110 -8.64 16.70 8.50
CA PHE A 110 -9.15 15.85 7.42
C PHE A 110 -8.01 15.01 6.89
N LYS A 111 -8.29 13.74 6.64
CA LYS A 111 -7.31 12.82 6.06
C LYS A 111 -7.47 12.80 4.53
N LEU A 112 -6.42 13.22 3.82
CA LEU A 112 -6.33 13.16 2.36
C LEU A 112 -5.04 12.49 1.90
N PRO A 113 -5.04 11.78 0.74
CA PRO A 113 -3.80 11.38 0.09
C PRO A 113 -2.88 12.59 -0.15
N VAL A 114 -1.56 12.34 -0.12
CA VAL A 114 -0.55 13.41 -0.18
C VAL A 114 -0.63 14.21 -1.49
N ASP A 115 -0.97 13.55 -2.61
CA ASP A 115 -1.16 14.17 -3.92
C ASP A 115 -2.31 15.20 -3.92
N ALA A 116 -3.42 14.91 -3.24
CA ALA A 116 -4.54 15.84 -3.10
C ALA A 116 -4.31 16.91 -2.02
N ALA A 117 -3.52 16.58 -0.99
CA ALA A 117 -3.22 17.48 0.10
C ALA A 117 -2.21 18.57 -0.28
N GLY A 118 -1.18 18.20 -1.08
CA GLY A 118 -0.07 19.07 -1.45
C GLY A 118 -0.52 20.43 -2.04
N PRO A 119 -1.38 20.45 -3.06
CA PRO A 119 -1.85 21.70 -3.68
C PRO A 119 -2.65 22.62 -2.77
N LEU A 120 -3.12 22.13 -1.61
CA LEU A 120 -3.90 22.90 -0.64
C LEU A 120 -3.02 23.64 0.38
N VAL A 121 -1.81 23.14 0.61
CA VAL A 121 -0.89 23.69 1.63
C VAL A 121 -0.54 25.14 1.34
N GLY A 122 -0.65 25.98 2.37
CA GLY A 122 -0.37 27.42 2.25
C GLY A 122 -1.53 28.25 1.68
N ARG A 123 -2.58 27.63 1.11
CA ARG A 123 -3.74 28.37 0.61
C ARG A 123 -4.64 28.83 1.77
N TYR A 124 -5.25 29.98 1.63
CA TYR A 124 -6.22 30.53 2.57
C TYR A 124 -7.65 30.13 2.14
N PHE A 125 -8.45 29.67 3.07
CA PHE A 125 -9.87 29.37 2.88
C PHE A 125 -10.73 30.08 3.92
N ARG A 126 -11.95 30.44 3.53
CA ARG A 126 -12.96 30.95 4.43
C ARG A 126 -13.74 29.80 5.05
N GLU A 127 -14.28 30.02 6.25
CA GLU A 127 -15.15 29.05 6.88
C GLU A 127 -16.33 28.64 5.97
N GLY A 128 -16.59 27.32 5.87
CA GLY A 128 -17.61 26.76 4.98
C GLY A 128 -17.20 26.60 3.51
N GLU A 129 -16.08 27.20 3.08
CA GLU A 129 -15.56 27.05 1.71
C GLU A 129 -15.11 25.60 1.45
N THR A 130 -15.32 25.10 0.23
CA THR A 130 -14.90 23.74 -0.13
C THR A 130 -13.37 23.65 -0.20
N LEU A 131 -12.79 22.90 0.72
CA LEU A 131 -11.36 22.60 0.74
C LEU A 131 -10.99 21.62 -0.37
N TRP A 132 -11.72 20.53 -0.41
CA TRP A 132 -11.50 19.48 -1.40
C TRP A 132 -12.77 18.65 -1.57
N ARG A 133 -13.11 18.36 -2.82
CA ARG A 133 -14.22 17.48 -3.20
C ARG A 133 -13.75 16.52 -4.26
N GLY A 134 -14.09 15.25 -4.10
CA GLY A 134 -13.73 14.24 -5.07
C GLY A 134 -13.81 12.83 -4.52
N SER A 135 -13.30 11.90 -5.29
CA SER A 135 -13.19 10.50 -4.91
C SER A 135 -11.79 10.18 -4.39
N VAL A 136 -11.72 9.52 -3.23
CA VAL A 136 -10.50 8.89 -2.70
C VAL A 136 -10.60 7.41 -2.97
N ILE A 137 -9.65 6.89 -3.73
CA ILE A 137 -9.58 5.48 -4.11
C ILE A 137 -8.47 4.83 -3.28
N THR A 138 -8.82 3.73 -2.65
CA THR A 138 -7.89 2.95 -1.84
C THR A 138 -6.86 2.29 -2.74
N GLY A 139 -5.59 2.26 -2.30
CA GLY A 139 -4.54 1.53 -2.99
C GLY A 139 -4.80 0.02 -3.03
N ASP A 140 -4.08 -0.66 -3.89
CA ASP A 140 -4.16 -2.11 -4.03
C ASP A 140 -3.79 -2.83 -2.74
N PHE A 141 -4.55 -3.87 -2.42
CA PHE A 141 -4.18 -4.86 -1.40
C PHE A 141 -3.76 -6.13 -2.12
N ILE A 142 -2.57 -6.58 -1.80
CA ILE A 142 -1.95 -7.72 -2.47
C ILE A 142 -1.69 -8.87 -1.50
N PHE A 143 -1.73 -10.08 -2.02
CA PHE A 143 -1.13 -11.23 -1.34
C PHE A 143 0.33 -11.39 -1.75
N VAL A 144 1.19 -11.48 -0.73
CA VAL A 144 2.61 -11.76 -0.89
C VAL A 144 2.84 -13.25 -0.61
N ASN A 145 3.32 -13.95 -1.61
CA ASN A 145 3.69 -15.36 -1.50
C ASN A 145 5.09 -15.46 -0.89
N ARG A 146 5.15 -15.93 0.35
CA ARG A 146 6.42 -16.13 1.09
C ARG A 146 7.06 -17.49 0.81
N TRP A 147 6.28 -18.39 0.24
CA TRP A 147 6.65 -19.80 0.04
C TRP A 147 7.49 -20.01 -1.22
N SER A 148 7.20 -19.29 -2.31
CA SER A 148 7.78 -19.54 -3.64
C SER A 148 9.31 -19.56 -3.63
N TRP A 149 9.96 -18.61 -2.98
CA TRP A 149 11.41 -18.49 -2.97
C TRP A 149 12.14 -19.44 -2.01
N ASN A 150 11.39 -20.27 -1.26
CA ASN A 150 11.97 -21.39 -0.51
C ASN A 150 12.30 -22.58 -1.43
N PHE A 151 11.70 -22.65 -2.62
CA PHE A 151 11.84 -23.79 -3.55
C PHE A 151 12.49 -23.43 -4.88
N ARG A 152 12.61 -22.15 -5.18
CA ARG A 152 13.27 -21.64 -6.37
C ARG A 152 13.96 -20.31 -6.09
N LYS A 153 14.91 -19.97 -6.91
CA LYS A 153 15.51 -18.63 -6.87
C LYS A 153 14.54 -17.57 -7.39
N PRO A 154 14.62 -16.32 -6.87
CA PRO A 154 13.98 -15.18 -7.48
C PRO A 154 14.45 -14.96 -8.92
N HIS A 155 13.59 -14.44 -9.78
CA HIS A 155 13.91 -14.11 -11.16
C HIS A 155 13.74 -12.60 -11.41
N ALA A 156 14.45 -12.09 -12.41
CA ALA A 156 14.24 -10.73 -12.89
C ALA A 156 12.75 -10.53 -13.31
N ASP A 157 12.30 -9.30 -13.22
CA ASP A 157 10.94 -8.82 -13.44
C ASP A 157 9.86 -9.30 -12.45
N GLU A 158 10.21 -10.08 -11.43
CA GLU A 158 9.30 -10.38 -10.33
C GLU A 158 9.09 -9.15 -9.43
N VAL A 159 7.84 -8.98 -8.96
CA VAL A 159 7.53 -7.95 -7.95
C VAL A 159 7.90 -8.48 -6.58
N MET A 160 8.90 -7.88 -5.97
CA MET A 160 9.42 -8.30 -4.68
C MET A 160 9.02 -7.38 -3.54
N ILE A 161 8.77 -7.99 -2.39
CA ILE A 161 8.61 -7.30 -1.11
C ILE A 161 9.86 -7.58 -0.29
N PHE A 162 10.43 -6.52 0.30
CA PHE A 162 11.63 -6.63 1.13
C PHE A 162 11.58 -5.71 2.34
N SER A 163 12.33 -6.07 3.39
CA SER A 163 12.52 -5.23 4.57
C SER A 163 13.59 -4.19 4.31
N THR A 164 13.34 -2.96 4.69
CA THR A 164 14.29 -1.85 4.57
C THR A 164 15.36 -1.83 5.67
N THR A 165 15.28 -2.76 6.62
CA THR A 165 16.23 -2.83 7.74
C THR A 165 17.65 -3.07 7.25
N GLY A 166 18.57 -2.17 7.58
CA GLY A 166 19.98 -2.26 7.20
C GLY A 166 20.28 -1.84 5.76
N ILE A 167 19.31 -1.23 5.07
CA ILE A 167 19.53 -0.55 3.80
C ILE A 167 19.67 0.94 4.09
N ASP A 168 20.80 1.52 3.71
CA ASP A 168 21.08 2.93 3.94
C ASP A 168 20.09 3.83 3.19
N ARG A 169 19.85 5.01 3.72
CA ARG A 169 18.93 6.02 3.18
C ARG A 169 17.45 5.63 3.19
N LEU A 170 17.08 4.42 3.65
CA LEU A 170 15.69 4.01 3.79
C LEU A 170 15.22 4.11 5.25
N PRO A 171 13.93 4.42 5.49
CA PRO A 171 13.32 4.30 6.82
C PRO A 171 13.48 2.88 7.32
N GLN A 172 14.02 2.70 8.52
CA GLN A 172 14.29 1.37 9.07
C GLN A 172 13.02 0.68 9.56
N GLY A 173 12.97 -0.65 9.43
CA GLY A 173 11.88 -1.47 9.98
C GLY A 173 10.56 -1.41 9.19
N THR A 174 10.59 -0.92 7.94
CA THR A 174 9.44 -0.91 7.06
C THR A 174 9.57 -1.96 5.94
N HIS A 175 8.54 -2.09 5.11
CA HIS A 175 8.56 -2.95 3.94
C HIS A 175 8.35 -2.11 2.69
N TYR A 176 9.17 -2.36 1.68
CA TYR A 176 9.06 -1.76 0.36
C TYR A 176 8.66 -2.81 -0.66
N ILE A 177 7.98 -2.35 -1.70
CA ILE A 177 7.61 -3.15 -2.85
C ILE A 177 8.24 -2.52 -4.10
N LYS A 178 8.93 -3.33 -4.87
CA LYS A 178 9.60 -2.94 -6.11
C LYS A 178 9.65 -4.12 -7.08
N ARG A 179 9.94 -3.83 -8.33
CA ARG A 179 10.26 -4.85 -9.33
C ARG A 179 11.75 -5.18 -9.27
N MET A 180 12.05 -6.45 -9.27
CA MET A 180 13.42 -6.97 -9.35
C MET A 180 13.93 -6.79 -10.78
N LYS A 181 14.97 -6.02 -10.98
CA LYS A 181 15.55 -5.75 -12.31
C LYS A 181 16.83 -6.54 -12.57
N ALA A 182 17.52 -6.96 -11.53
CA ALA A 182 18.66 -7.89 -11.63
C ALA A 182 18.74 -8.79 -10.41
N THR A 183 19.24 -10.00 -10.63
CA THR A 183 19.49 -11.05 -9.64
C THR A 183 21.00 -11.24 -9.44
N PRO A 184 21.45 -12.02 -8.43
CA PRO A 184 22.87 -12.21 -8.13
C PRO A 184 23.69 -12.61 -9.34
N GLY A 185 24.80 -11.89 -9.56
CA GLY A 185 25.73 -12.11 -10.66
C GLY A 185 25.33 -11.50 -12.01
N GLU A 186 24.13 -10.92 -12.12
CA GLU A 186 23.68 -10.26 -13.35
C GLU A 186 24.16 -8.81 -13.42
N THR A 187 24.41 -8.35 -14.65
CA THR A 187 24.64 -6.93 -14.95
C THR A 187 23.39 -6.33 -15.57
N TYR A 188 22.89 -5.26 -14.98
CA TYR A 188 21.72 -4.53 -15.44
C TYR A 188 22.12 -3.17 -16.00
N VAL A 189 21.76 -2.92 -17.26
CA VAL A 189 21.88 -1.61 -17.90
C VAL A 189 20.63 -0.80 -17.54
N LEU A 190 20.83 0.33 -16.88
CA LEU A 190 19.72 1.15 -16.38
C LEU A 190 19.00 1.85 -17.54
N GLU A 191 17.73 1.53 -17.74
CA GLU A 191 16.87 2.21 -18.73
C GLU A 191 16.65 3.69 -18.39
N HIS A 192 16.64 4.02 -17.09
CA HIS A 192 16.46 5.38 -16.60
C HIS A 192 17.50 5.69 -15.51
N PRO A 193 18.77 5.93 -15.90
CA PRO A 193 19.81 6.28 -14.95
C PRO A 193 19.52 7.65 -14.28
N VAL A 194 19.93 7.77 -13.03
CA VAL A 194 19.89 9.06 -12.31
C VAL A 194 21.05 9.91 -12.80
N GLU A 195 20.82 11.23 -12.91
CA GLU A 195 21.87 12.17 -13.33
C GLU A 195 23.12 12.04 -12.42
N GLY A 196 24.27 11.83 -13.05
CA GLY A 196 25.54 11.61 -12.35
C GLY A 196 25.69 10.22 -11.69
N GLY A 197 24.72 9.33 -11.85
CA GLY A 197 24.76 7.95 -11.39
C GLY A 197 25.32 6.98 -12.43
N PRO A 198 25.47 5.69 -12.05
CA PRO A 198 25.94 4.66 -12.99
C PRO A 198 24.89 4.41 -14.09
N THR A 199 25.35 4.02 -15.27
CA THR A 199 24.50 3.59 -16.40
C THR A 199 24.30 2.07 -16.39
N GLU A 200 25.15 1.35 -15.68
CA GLU A 200 25.05 -0.11 -15.49
C GLU A 200 25.49 -0.49 -14.08
N VAL A 201 24.96 -1.58 -13.56
CA VAL A 201 25.29 -2.12 -12.24
C VAL A 201 25.41 -3.63 -12.32
N THR A 202 26.42 -4.20 -11.65
CA THR A 202 26.60 -5.65 -11.53
C THR A 202 26.29 -6.07 -10.10
N MET A 203 25.43 -7.07 -9.94
CA MET A 203 25.01 -7.57 -8.63
C MET A 203 26.04 -8.53 -8.04
N GLY A 204 26.29 -8.40 -6.74
CA GLY A 204 27.08 -9.37 -5.96
C GLY A 204 26.35 -10.70 -5.78
N GLU A 205 26.97 -11.61 -5.01
CA GLU A 205 26.46 -12.99 -4.85
C GLU A 205 25.08 -13.09 -4.14
N ASP A 206 24.72 -12.12 -3.32
CA ASP A 206 23.43 -12.07 -2.58
C ASP A 206 22.76 -10.69 -2.71
N GLU A 207 22.85 -10.11 -3.88
CA GLU A 207 22.33 -8.77 -4.13
C GLU A 207 21.31 -8.75 -5.25
N TYR A 208 20.27 -7.91 -5.08
CA TYR A 208 19.19 -7.74 -6.02
C TYR A 208 19.00 -6.26 -6.34
N PHE A 209 18.76 -5.94 -7.60
CA PHE A 209 18.47 -4.56 -8.01
C PHE A 209 16.98 -4.36 -8.14
N ALA A 210 16.47 -3.34 -7.47
CA ALA A 210 15.03 -3.08 -7.30
C ALA A 210 14.64 -1.72 -7.87
N CYS A 211 13.75 -1.68 -8.86
CA CYS A 211 13.18 -0.45 -9.40
C CYS A 211 11.67 -0.41 -9.22
N GLY A 212 11.12 0.81 -9.03
CA GLY A 212 9.68 1.00 -9.16
C GLY A 212 9.30 1.07 -10.65
N ASP A 213 8.10 0.59 -10.99
CA ASP A 213 7.60 0.65 -12.36
C ASP A 213 7.29 2.10 -12.79
N ASN A 214 7.01 2.97 -11.83
CA ASN A 214 6.89 4.42 -12.05
C ASN A 214 8.24 5.10 -11.84
N PHE A 215 9.10 5.05 -12.84
CA PHE A 215 10.48 5.55 -12.76
C PHE A 215 10.61 7.01 -12.32
N ASN A 216 9.66 7.86 -12.71
CA ASN A 216 9.67 9.29 -12.37
C ASN A 216 9.21 9.57 -10.94
N ASN A 217 8.54 8.62 -10.30
CA ASN A 217 7.99 8.76 -8.95
C ASN A 217 8.40 7.57 -8.06
N SER A 218 9.64 7.11 -8.22
CA SER A 218 10.16 5.99 -7.43
C SER A 218 11.51 6.32 -6.81
N PHE A 219 11.59 6.20 -5.49
CA PHE A 219 12.84 6.17 -4.76
C PHE A 219 13.25 4.70 -4.58
N ASP A 220 14.21 4.24 -5.40
CA ASP A 220 14.57 2.83 -5.55
C ASP A 220 16.09 2.61 -5.62
N SER A 221 16.55 1.43 -6.04
CA SER A 221 17.96 1.05 -6.05
C SER A 221 18.87 1.99 -6.83
N ARG A 222 18.33 2.78 -7.74
CA ARG A 222 19.08 3.84 -8.44
C ARG A 222 19.63 4.89 -7.47
N TYR A 223 19.03 5.05 -6.29
CA TYR A 223 19.38 6.06 -5.29
C TYR A 223 20.05 5.48 -4.04
N TRP A 224 19.68 4.27 -3.61
CA TRP A 224 20.13 3.68 -2.35
C TRP A 224 20.88 2.35 -2.51
N GLY A 225 21.06 1.83 -3.75
CA GLY A 225 21.87 0.64 -4.02
C GLY A 225 21.09 -0.67 -4.04
N SER A 226 21.78 -1.79 -3.80
CA SER A 226 21.23 -3.15 -3.87
C SER A 226 20.41 -3.52 -2.62
N VAL A 227 19.56 -4.54 -2.80
CA VAL A 227 18.81 -5.20 -1.71
C VAL A 227 19.50 -6.52 -1.40
N PRO A 228 19.99 -6.75 -0.17
CA PRO A 228 20.51 -8.06 0.23
C PRO A 228 19.41 -9.13 0.21
N GLY A 229 19.72 -10.34 -0.24
CA GLY A 229 18.77 -11.45 -0.32
C GLY A 229 18.14 -11.81 1.02
N SER A 230 18.89 -11.65 2.13
CA SER A 230 18.37 -11.82 3.49
C SER A 230 17.22 -10.87 3.85
N ARG A 231 17.03 -9.79 3.08
CA ARG A 231 15.95 -8.81 3.28
C ARG A 231 14.70 -9.13 2.47
N LEU A 232 14.75 -10.03 1.53
CA LEU A 232 13.59 -10.47 0.77
C LEU A 232 12.54 -11.09 1.68
N ARG A 233 11.27 -10.77 1.43
CA ARG A 233 10.13 -11.25 2.23
C ARG A 233 9.20 -12.15 1.42
N GLY A 234 9.05 -11.91 0.14
CA GLY A 234 8.22 -12.72 -0.72
C GLY A 234 7.86 -12.03 -2.04
N LEU A 235 7.20 -12.80 -2.87
CA LEU A 235 6.74 -12.43 -4.20
C LEU A 235 5.34 -11.82 -4.14
N GLY A 236 5.14 -10.64 -4.72
CA GLY A 236 3.80 -10.08 -4.96
C GLY A 236 3.05 -10.96 -5.95
N SER A 237 1.89 -11.51 -5.56
CA SER A 237 1.23 -12.56 -6.36
C SER A 237 -0.08 -12.09 -6.98
N VAL A 238 -0.98 -11.56 -6.18
CA VAL A 238 -2.35 -11.24 -6.59
C VAL A 238 -2.80 -9.96 -5.90
N VAL A 239 -3.40 -9.06 -6.65
CA VAL A 239 -4.23 -7.98 -6.11
C VAL A 239 -5.58 -8.59 -5.77
N PHE A 240 -5.96 -8.61 -4.49
CA PHE A 240 -7.21 -9.23 -4.06
C PHE A 240 -8.29 -8.20 -3.71
N TRP A 241 -7.92 -6.96 -3.47
CA TRP A 241 -8.85 -5.86 -3.20
C TRP A 241 -8.22 -4.52 -3.63
N PRO A 242 -8.99 -3.58 -4.19
CA PRO A 242 -10.43 -3.61 -4.49
C PRO A 242 -10.82 -4.70 -5.50
N PHE A 243 -12.04 -5.24 -5.41
CA PHE A 243 -12.47 -6.31 -6.33
C PHE A 243 -12.51 -5.86 -7.80
N THR A 244 -12.71 -4.57 -8.05
CA THR A 244 -12.61 -3.96 -9.39
C THR A 244 -11.20 -4.00 -9.97
N GLY A 245 -10.18 -4.13 -9.11
CA GLY A 245 -8.76 -4.20 -9.49
C GLY A 245 -8.16 -5.60 -9.39
N TRP A 246 -8.98 -6.65 -9.16
CA TRP A 246 -8.48 -8.02 -9.00
C TRP A 246 -7.67 -8.48 -10.22
N ARG A 247 -6.41 -8.87 -9.97
CA ARG A 247 -5.51 -9.35 -11.03
C ARG A 247 -4.32 -10.13 -10.45
N ILE A 248 -3.73 -10.99 -11.28
CA ILE A 248 -2.43 -11.62 -10.99
C ILE A 248 -1.34 -10.59 -11.31
N ILE A 249 -0.37 -10.43 -10.41
CA ILE A 249 0.79 -9.54 -10.59
C ILE A 249 1.80 -10.26 -11.49
N ARG A 250 2.17 -9.59 -12.56
CA ARG A 250 3.15 -10.11 -13.53
C ARG A 250 4.26 -9.10 -13.73
#